data_44d59a97f333bb873478d7eed66449bd
#
_entry.id   44d59a97f333bb873478d7eed66449bd
#
_cell.length_a   1.000
_cell.length_b   1.000
_cell.length_c   1.000
_cell.angle_alpha   90.00
_cell.angle_beta   90.00
_cell.angle_gamma   90.00
#
_symmetry.space_group_name_H-M   'P 1'
#
loop_
_entity.id
_entity.type
_entity.pdbx_description
1 polymer ?
#
loop_
_entity_poly.entity_id
_entity_poly.type
_entity_poly.pdbx_seq_one_letter_code
_entity_poly.pdbx_strand_id
1 'polypeptide(L)'
;MDTNNTSLAGDEPLSRVRAETPPEPPVQPPAARRRRVLRRLLLALLPVALAAGAYEYVSGGQAMSTDNAYVQAQTVGVSTDVSGLVADVAVHDNQHVKKGDVLFRLQDRSFRIALEGVQGQLGAVRNQVLTQQAAFKQALSQLAQAEADIPYYEAVFKRQQDLASSVVASRATFDQAQHDLVAAQQKVSVAQAQAQAMLAQLGNDPKQPVEDNPFHKQAKAAVDAAQRDLNDTVVRAPFDGIVTNVDSLQVGSYLRASQPGFSLISDTDLWVEASPKETELTFVEPGQRATVTVDTYPGVEWAGTVDSISPASGSSFSLLPAQNTTGNWVKVVQRIPMRVRLDLSGRPPLRVGMSAVVEVDTGHARGLPSAVQALLDRLRGRHV
;
A
#
# COMPACT_ATOMS: atom_id res chain seq x y z
N MET A 1 42.43 30.78 70.58
CA MET A 1 43.17 29.98 71.58
C MET A 1 44.36 29.47 70.83
N ASP A 2 45.40 30.23 70.86
CA ASP A 2 46.58 30.13 71.73
C ASP A 2 47.45 28.97 71.27
N THR A 3 48.67 29.07 71.00
CA THR A 3 49.77 30.02 71.28
C THR A 3 51.04 29.30 70.85
N ASN A 4 51.93 30.04 70.27
CA ASN A 4 53.29 30.26 70.80
C ASN A 4 54.24 29.05 70.94
N ASN A 5 55.48 29.03 70.65
CA ASN A 5 56.48 30.16 70.73
C ASN A 5 57.86 29.50 70.52
N THR A 6 58.75 30.21 69.87
CA THR A 6 60.04 30.58 70.34
C THR A 6 61.10 29.50 70.60
N SER A 7 62.28 29.51 70.08
CA SER A 7 63.35 30.47 70.15
C SER A 7 64.73 29.79 70.43
N LEU A 8 65.68 30.32 69.78
CA LEU A 8 67.08 30.64 70.23
C LEU A 8 68.15 29.56 70.01
N ALA A 9 69.08 29.84 69.23
CA ALA A 9 70.33 30.61 69.41
C ALA A 9 71.59 29.76 69.66
N GLY A 10 72.60 30.13 68.94
CA GLY A 10 73.99 30.22 69.38
C GLY A 10 74.87 29.00 68.94
N ASP A 11 75.87 29.14 68.28
CA ASP A 11 77.15 29.77 68.36
C ASP A 11 78.13 29.29 67.30
N GLU A 12 78.83 30.21 66.70
CA GLU A 12 80.08 29.99 65.98
C GLU A 12 81.16 29.54 66.93
N PRO A 13 82.34 28.98 66.53
CA PRO A 13 83.28 29.62 65.59
C PRO A 13 84.29 28.75 64.82
N LEU A 14 84.89 29.38 63.81
CA LEU A 14 86.31 29.37 63.37
C LEU A 14 86.91 28.21 62.56
N SER A 15 87.18 28.58 61.37
CA SER A 15 88.44 28.48 60.58
C SER A 15 89.12 27.12 60.40
N ARG A 16 89.25 26.75 59.09
CA ARG A 16 90.60 26.47 58.51
C ARG A 16 90.55 26.49 56.99
N VAL A 17 91.37 27.38 56.50
CA VAL A 17 91.84 27.47 55.09
C VAL A 17 92.49 26.17 54.65
N ARG A 18 92.16 25.68 53.45
CA ARG A 18 93.16 25.03 52.55
C ARG A 18 92.71 24.81 51.17
N ALA A 19 93.49 25.40 50.27
CA ALA A 19 93.95 24.94 48.95
C ALA A 19 92.88 24.81 47.79
N GLU A 20 93.05 25.76 46.92
CA GLU A 20 92.54 25.78 45.51
C GLU A 20 93.06 24.60 44.74
N THR A 21 92.17 23.92 44.05
CA THR A 21 92.47 23.05 42.89
C THR A 21 91.79 23.65 41.67
N PRO A 22 92.49 23.70 40.50
CA PRO A 22 92.01 24.43 39.34
C PRO A 22 90.75 23.81 38.71
N PRO A 23 89.91 24.62 38.05
CA PRO A 23 88.63 24.12 37.50
C PRO A 23 88.81 23.27 36.23
N GLU A 24 88.19 22.08 36.26
CA GLU A 24 87.96 21.26 35.06
C GLU A 24 87.05 21.97 34.04
N PRO A 25 87.29 21.83 32.71
CA PRO A 25 86.48 22.45 31.67
C PRO A 25 85.07 21.83 31.64
N PRO A 26 84.04 22.63 31.38
CA PRO A 26 82.68 22.15 31.40
C PRO A 26 82.41 21.12 30.21
N VAL A 27 82.03 19.92 30.55
CA VAL A 27 81.55 18.92 29.60
C VAL A 27 80.20 19.38 29.05
N GLN A 28 80.20 19.80 27.81
CA GLN A 28 78.96 20.16 27.09
C GLN A 28 78.09 18.92 26.83
N PRO A 29 76.80 18.87 27.26
CA PRO A 29 75.96 17.73 27.01
C PRO A 29 75.58 17.67 25.51
N PRO A 30 75.55 16.46 24.89
CA PRO A 30 75.22 16.25 23.44
C PRO A 30 73.72 16.46 23.12
N ALA A 31 72.96 17.22 23.92
CA ALA A 31 71.47 17.34 23.79
C ALA A 31 71.03 18.38 22.72
N ALA A 32 71.88 19.26 22.27
CA ALA A 32 71.46 20.36 21.37
C ALA A 32 71.27 19.89 19.88
N ARG A 33 71.98 18.86 19.45
CA ARG A 33 71.87 18.30 18.08
C ARG A 33 70.59 17.48 17.91
N ARG A 34 70.18 16.64 18.88
CA ARG A 34 68.95 15.87 18.87
C ARG A 34 67.72 16.76 18.87
N ARG A 35 67.69 17.83 19.64
CA ARG A 35 66.57 18.80 19.67
C ARG A 35 66.40 19.57 18.37
N ARG A 36 67.47 19.89 17.65
CA ARG A 36 67.41 20.55 16.31
C ARG A 36 66.90 19.59 15.24
N VAL A 37 67.34 18.34 15.25
CA VAL A 37 66.88 17.30 14.32
C VAL A 37 65.38 16.99 14.59
N LEU A 38 64.99 16.84 15.90
CA LEU A 38 63.60 16.62 16.28
C LEU A 38 62.67 17.78 15.87
N ARG A 39 63.14 19.03 16.06
CA ARG A 39 62.38 20.22 15.62
C ARG A 39 62.28 20.30 14.07
N ARG A 40 63.31 19.92 13.31
CA ARG A 40 63.25 19.86 11.86
C ARG A 40 62.36 18.73 11.36
N LEU A 41 62.35 17.60 12.03
CA LEU A 41 61.47 16.47 11.75
C LEU A 41 60.00 16.81 12.06
N LEU A 42 59.72 17.49 13.18
CA LEU A 42 58.42 18.02 13.54
C LEU A 42 57.93 19.09 12.54
N LEU A 43 58.84 20.00 12.12
CA LEU A 43 58.53 21.01 11.12
C LEU A 43 58.31 20.42 9.71
N ALA A 44 58.94 19.29 9.37
CA ALA A 44 58.71 18.56 8.11
C ALA A 44 57.43 17.69 8.17
N LEU A 45 57.05 17.24 9.37
CA LEU A 45 55.81 16.43 9.56
C LEU A 45 54.55 17.30 9.56
N LEU A 46 54.66 18.59 9.90
CA LEU A 46 53.55 19.54 9.91
C LEU A 46 52.88 19.70 8.52
N PRO A 47 53.61 19.95 7.39
CA PRO A 47 52.99 20.03 6.06
C PRO A 47 52.39 18.71 5.61
N VAL A 48 52.99 17.57 6.02
CA VAL A 48 52.46 16.24 5.70
C VAL A 48 51.15 16.02 6.45
N ALA A 49 51.09 16.37 7.72
CA ALA A 49 49.86 16.30 8.52
C ALA A 49 48.78 17.26 8.00
N LEU A 50 49.16 18.46 7.59
CA LEU A 50 48.26 19.42 6.95
C LEU A 50 47.75 18.92 5.59
N ALA A 51 48.62 18.30 4.79
CA ALA A 51 48.24 17.75 3.49
C ALA A 51 47.32 16.52 3.68
N ALA A 52 47.61 15.64 4.65
CA ALA A 52 46.75 14.52 5.00
C ALA A 52 45.38 14.99 5.54
N GLY A 53 45.39 15.97 6.43
CA GLY A 53 44.14 16.55 6.95
C GLY A 53 43.34 17.31 5.87
N ALA A 54 44.00 17.97 4.95
CA ALA A 54 43.37 18.61 3.80
C ALA A 54 42.81 17.56 2.80
N TYR A 55 43.51 16.47 2.60
CA TYR A 55 43.01 15.35 1.78
C TYR A 55 41.76 14.70 2.40
N GLU A 56 41.81 14.39 3.68
CA GLU A 56 40.65 13.86 4.46
C GLU A 56 39.48 14.85 4.42
N TYR A 57 39.74 16.16 4.56
CA TYR A 57 38.69 17.17 4.51
C TYR A 57 38.07 17.29 3.10
N VAL A 58 38.88 17.25 2.03
CA VAL A 58 38.44 17.39 0.64
C VAL A 58 37.75 16.14 0.14
N SER A 59 38.21 14.95 0.57
CA SER A 59 37.59 13.66 0.24
C SER A 59 36.42 13.31 1.16
N GLY A 60 36.28 13.96 2.30
CA GLY A 60 35.16 13.78 3.21
C GLY A 60 33.87 14.41 2.70
N GLY A 61 32.75 14.04 3.32
CA GLY A 61 31.43 14.64 3.01
C GLY A 61 30.64 13.89 1.93
N GLN A 62 31.14 12.74 1.51
CA GLN A 62 30.43 11.88 0.54
C GLN A 62 29.20 11.20 1.16
N ALA A 63 29.09 11.15 2.48
CA ALA A 63 27.97 10.53 3.18
C ALA A 63 27.10 11.56 3.87
N MET A 64 25.79 11.44 3.69
CA MET A 64 24.78 12.11 4.48
C MET A 64 24.30 11.14 5.55
N SER A 65 24.32 11.54 6.83
CA SER A 65 23.88 10.71 7.95
C SER A 65 22.76 11.37 8.72
N THR A 66 21.74 10.59 9.08
CA THR A 66 20.64 11.04 9.93
C THR A 66 20.28 9.96 10.95
N ASP A 67 20.07 10.37 12.18
CA ASP A 67 19.60 9.58 13.32
C ASP A 67 18.08 9.62 13.50
N ASN A 68 17.41 10.52 12.77
CA ASN A 68 15.96 10.60 12.78
C ASN A 68 15.37 9.66 11.72
N ALA A 69 15.45 8.38 12.02
CA ALA A 69 14.97 7.32 11.11
C ALA A 69 14.34 6.18 11.90
N TYR A 70 13.27 5.63 11.37
CA TYR A 70 12.52 4.54 11.98
C TYR A 70 12.19 3.47 10.98
N VAL A 71 12.24 2.21 11.43
CA VAL A 71 11.77 1.07 10.63
C VAL A 71 10.25 1.14 10.52
N GLN A 72 9.75 1.04 9.31
CA GLN A 72 8.34 0.98 8.95
C GLN A 72 8.04 -0.30 8.17
N ALA A 73 6.79 -0.72 8.17
CA ALA A 73 6.30 -1.82 7.35
C ALA A 73 4.89 -1.54 6.85
N GLN A 74 4.50 -2.28 5.82
CA GLN A 74 3.12 -2.28 5.39
C GLN A 74 2.24 -2.79 6.53
N THR A 75 1.34 -1.95 7.00
CA THR A 75 0.42 -2.27 8.10
C THR A 75 -1.02 -2.12 7.62
N VAL A 76 -1.83 -3.15 7.86
CA VAL A 76 -3.25 -3.16 7.51
C VAL A 76 -4.07 -3.46 8.74
N GLY A 77 -5.08 -2.63 9.00
CA GLY A 77 -6.13 -2.96 9.95
C GLY A 77 -7.02 -4.07 9.36
N VAL A 78 -7.01 -5.23 9.99
CA VAL A 78 -7.80 -6.39 9.55
C VAL A 78 -9.26 -6.14 9.88
N SER A 79 -10.07 -5.91 8.87
CA SER A 79 -11.51 -5.67 8.95
C SER A 79 -12.28 -6.70 8.12
N THR A 80 -13.58 -6.66 8.22
CA THR A 80 -14.50 -7.47 7.40
C THR A 80 -15.41 -6.55 6.59
N ASP A 81 -15.88 -7.03 5.45
CA ASP A 81 -16.83 -6.30 4.59
C ASP A 81 -18.28 -6.48 5.06
N VAL A 82 -18.54 -7.45 5.94
CA VAL A 82 -19.87 -7.72 6.50
C VAL A 82 -19.87 -7.56 8.01
N SER A 83 -21.01 -7.14 8.58
CA SER A 83 -21.16 -6.99 10.04
C SER A 83 -21.68 -8.27 10.66
N GLY A 84 -21.14 -8.67 11.82
CA GLY A 84 -21.59 -9.87 12.51
C GLY A 84 -20.95 -10.08 13.87
N LEU A 85 -21.43 -11.11 14.59
CA LEU A 85 -20.83 -11.57 15.83
C LEU A 85 -19.56 -12.38 15.51
N VAL A 86 -18.49 -12.15 16.25
CA VAL A 86 -17.28 -12.95 16.16
C VAL A 86 -17.53 -14.34 16.74
N ALA A 87 -17.41 -15.35 15.89
CA ALA A 87 -17.61 -16.75 16.29
C ALA A 87 -16.32 -17.38 16.83
N ASP A 88 -15.19 -17.04 16.21
CA ASP A 88 -13.88 -17.63 16.51
C ASP A 88 -12.77 -16.68 16.09
N VAL A 89 -11.70 -16.62 16.90
CA VAL A 89 -10.45 -15.93 16.58
C VAL A 89 -9.35 -16.98 16.53
N ALA A 90 -8.84 -17.25 15.33
CA ALA A 90 -7.94 -18.37 15.05
C ALA A 90 -6.46 -18.07 15.30
N VAL A 91 -6.13 -16.84 15.67
CA VAL A 91 -4.75 -16.36 15.86
C VAL A 91 -4.57 -15.75 17.24
N HIS A 92 -3.30 -15.68 17.68
CA HIS A 92 -2.90 -15.04 18.93
C HIS A 92 -2.01 -13.82 18.68
N ASP A 93 -1.89 -12.96 19.68
CA ASP A 93 -1.06 -11.76 19.57
C ASP A 93 0.40 -12.13 19.28
N ASN A 94 1.05 -11.37 18.39
CA ASN A 94 2.41 -11.59 17.90
C ASN A 94 2.64 -12.91 17.13
N GLN A 95 1.58 -13.58 16.67
CA GLN A 95 1.69 -14.77 15.85
C GLN A 95 2.06 -14.41 14.41
N HIS A 96 3.00 -15.16 13.82
CA HIS A 96 3.28 -15.10 12.39
C HIS A 96 2.21 -15.86 11.61
N VAL A 97 1.68 -15.23 10.56
CA VAL A 97 0.67 -15.79 9.66
C VAL A 97 1.11 -15.65 8.21
N LYS A 98 0.67 -16.60 7.38
CA LYS A 98 0.89 -16.56 5.94
C LYS A 98 -0.34 -16.03 5.22
N LYS A 99 -0.13 -15.49 4.05
CA LYS A 99 -1.21 -15.07 3.14
C LYS A 99 -2.21 -16.20 2.95
N GLY A 100 -3.49 -15.89 3.20
CA GLY A 100 -4.60 -16.84 3.09
C GLY A 100 -4.94 -17.57 4.39
N ASP A 101 -4.11 -17.49 5.44
CA ASP A 101 -4.43 -18.06 6.75
C ASP A 101 -5.69 -17.39 7.32
N VAL A 102 -6.51 -18.18 8.00
CA VAL A 102 -7.73 -17.68 8.65
C VAL A 102 -7.34 -16.93 9.90
N LEU A 103 -7.77 -15.68 10.00
CA LEU A 103 -7.51 -14.81 11.15
C LEU A 103 -8.66 -14.89 12.16
N PHE A 104 -9.88 -14.69 11.71
CA PHE A 104 -11.08 -14.86 12.52
C PHE A 104 -12.28 -15.20 11.66
N ARG A 105 -13.37 -15.61 12.30
CA ARG A 105 -14.63 -15.96 11.66
C ARG A 105 -15.79 -15.25 12.34
N LEU A 106 -16.70 -14.77 11.54
CA LEU A 106 -18.00 -14.30 12.03
C LEU A 106 -19.00 -15.46 12.07
N GLN A 107 -20.08 -15.30 12.82
CA GLN A 107 -21.18 -16.23 12.85
C GLN A 107 -21.90 -16.24 11.49
N ASP A 108 -21.80 -17.35 10.76
CA ASP A 108 -22.22 -17.46 9.37
C ASP A 108 -23.68 -17.89 9.18
N ARG A 109 -24.38 -18.27 10.27
CA ARG A 109 -25.73 -18.83 10.18
C ARG A 109 -26.75 -17.94 9.47
N SER A 110 -26.72 -16.63 9.74
CA SER A 110 -27.63 -15.67 9.09
C SER A 110 -27.33 -15.52 7.60
N PHE A 111 -26.06 -15.54 7.22
CA PHE A 111 -25.63 -15.45 5.84
C PHE A 111 -25.96 -16.73 5.05
N ARG A 112 -25.85 -17.89 5.65
CA ARG A 112 -26.30 -19.17 5.04
C ARG A 112 -27.80 -19.17 4.78
N ILE A 113 -28.60 -18.73 5.75
CA ILE A 113 -30.07 -18.61 5.58
C ILE A 113 -30.39 -17.61 4.47
N ALA A 114 -29.71 -16.47 4.42
CA ALA A 114 -29.89 -15.48 3.36
C ALA A 114 -29.55 -16.05 1.98
N LEU A 115 -28.41 -16.76 1.86
CA LEU A 115 -28.00 -17.41 0.62
C LEU A 115 -29.02 -18.46 0.16
N GLU A 116 -29.49 -19.33 1.06
CA GLU A 116 -30.52 -20.33 0.75
C GLU A 116 -31.84 -19.69 0.28
N GLY A 117 -32.23 -18.56 0.91
CA GLY A 117 -33.41 -17.81 0.50
C GLY A 117 -33.31 -17.29 -0.94
N VAL A 118 -32.17 -16.64 -1.30
CA VAL A 118 -31.97 -16.12 -2.68
C VAL A 118 -31.76 -17.25 -3.70
N GLN A 119 -31.21 -18.38 -3.32
CA GLN A 119 -31.14 -19.59 -4.17
C GLN A 119 -32.53 -20.13 -4.49
N GLY A 120 -33.41 -20.17 -3.47
CA GLY A 120 -34.83 -20.53 -3.68
C GLY A 120 -35.51 -19.57 -4.64
N GLN A 121 -35.25 -18.26 -4.52
CA GLN A 121 -35.79 -17.24 -5.42
C GLN A 121 -35.28 -17.42 -6.86
N LEU A 122 -33.99 -17.74 -7.04
CA LEU A 122 -33.42 -18.03 -8.36
C LEU A 122 -34.13 -19.24 -9.01
N GLY A 123 -34.37 -20.29 -8.21
CA GLY A 123 -35.15 -21.47 -8.66
C GLY A 123 -36.58 -21.12 -9.08
N ALA A 124 -37.26 -20.26 -8.33
CA ALA A 124 -38.60 -19.79 -8.67
C ALA A 124 -38.62 -18.98 -9.98
N VAL A 125 -37.67 -18.05 -10.16
CA VAL A 125 -37.54 -17.26 -11.40
C VAL A 125 -37.25 -18.18 -12.59
N ARG A 126 -36.35 -19.16 -12.44
CA ARG A 126 -36.06 -20.14 -13.48
C ARG A 126 -37.33 -20.87 -13.91
N ASN A 127 -38.12 -21.38 -12.97
CA ASN A 127 -39.38 -22.08 -13.25
C ASN A 127 -40.38 -21.16 -13.94
N GLN A 128 -40.46 -19.90 -13.56
CA GLN A 128 -41.32 -18.89 -14.17
C GLN A 128 -40.94 -18.67 -15.67
N VAL A 129 -39.65 -18.51 -15.99
CA VAL A 129 -39.17 -18.34 -17.34
C VAL A 129 -39.49 -19.60 -18.21
N LEU A 130 -39.25 -20.80 -17.65
CA LEU A 130 -39.60 -22.05 -18.31
C LEU A 130 -41.11 -22.15 -18.61
N THR A 131 -41.96 -21.71 -17.68
CA THR A 131 -43.41 -21.66 -17.84
C THR A 131 -43.80 -20.69 -18.96
N GLN A 132 -43.18 -19.52 -19.03
CA GLN A 132 -43.41 -18.55 -20.11
C GLN A 132 -42.97 -19.10 -21.45
N GLN A 133 -41.84 -19.82 -21.55
CA GLN A 133 -41.41 -20.50 -22.77
C GLN A 133 -42.41 -21.58 -23.21
N ALA A 134 -42.97 -22.34 -22.26
CA ALA A 134 -43.98 -23.33 -22.56
C ALA A 134 -45.29 -22.66 -23.05
N ALA A 135 -45.73 -21.57 -22.42
CA ALA A 135 -46.90 -20.81 -22.86
C ALA A 135 -46.73 -20.23 -24.27
N PHE A 136 -45.56 -19.69 -24.60
CA PHE A 136 -45.25 -19.22 -25.93
C PHE A 136 -45.31 -20.36 -26.97
N LYS A 137 -44.76 -21.54 -26.67
CA LYS A 137 -44.83 -22.72 -27.53
C LYS A 137 -46.29 -23.17 -27.77
N GLN A 138 -47.10 -23.11 -26.71
CA GLN A 138 -48.55 -23.40 -26.81
C GLN A 138 -49.24 -22.38 -27.73
N ALA A 139 -48.98 -21.08 -27.60
CA ALA A 139 -49.55 -20.03 -28.43
C ALA A 139 -49.16 -20.22 -29.92
N LEU A 140 -47.89 -20.61 -30.20
CA LEU A 140 -47.47 -20.96 -31.56
C LEU A 140 -48.22 -22.17 -32.12
N SER A 141 -48.51 -23.19 -31.32
CA SER A 141 -49.31 -24.34 -31.73
C SER A 141 -50.75 -23.95 -32.07
N GLN A 142 -51.33 -23.03 -31.29
CA GLN A 142 -52.67 -22.50 -31.56
C GLN A 142 -52.70 -21.67 -32.85
N LEU A 143 -51.64 -20.84 -33.09
CA LEU A 143 -51.51 -20.11 -34.34
C LEU A 143 -51.42 -21.08 -35.55
N ALA A 144 -50.52 -22.07 -35.47
CA ALA A 144 -50.37 -23.08 -36.52
C ALA A 144 -51.65 -23.84 -36.81
N GLN A 145 -52.45 -24.15 -35.78
CA GLN A 145 -53.77 -24.77 -35.98
C GLN A 145 -54.74 -23.82 -36.69
N ALA A 146 -54.82 -22.53 -36.26
CA ALA A 146 -55.69 -21.56 -36.92
C ALA A 146 -55.27 -21.31 -38.40
N GLU A 147 -54.00 -21.28 -38.69
CA GLU A 147 -53.46 -21.18 -40.07
C GLU A 147 -53.78 -22.41 -40.90
N ALA A 148 -53.70 -23.60 -40.32
CA ALA A 148 -54.03 -24.86 -41.03
C ALA A 148 -55.51 -24.95 -41.42
N ASP A 149 -56.43 -24.25 -40.74
CA ASP A 149 -57.85 -24.21 -41.08
C ASP A 149 -58.13 -23.29 -42.27
N ILE A 150 -57.30 -22.30 -42.59
CA ILE A 150 -57.51 -21.32 -43.69
C ILE A 150 -57.71 -21.97 -45.07
N PRO A 151 -56.87 -22.90 -45.51
CA PRO A 151 -57.03 -23.51 -46.86
C PRO A 151 -58.39 -24.20 -47.04
N TYR A 152 -58.95 -24.77 -45.99
CA TYR A 152 -60.27 -25.38 -46.09
C TYR A 152 -61.35 -24.31 -46.32
N TYR A 153 -61.38 -23.22 -45.55
CA TYR A 153 -62.34 -22.15 -45.70
C TYR A 153 -62.17 -21.43 -47.04
N GLU A 154 -60.97 -21.23 -47.52
CA GLU A 154 -60.69 -20.66 -48.82
C GLU A 154 -61.22 -21.55 -49.92
N ALA A 155 -61.01 -22.88 -49.85
CA ALA A 155 -61.55 -23.83 -50.84
C ALA A 155 -63.08 -23.87 -50.86
N VAL A 156 -63.72 -23.76 -49.65
CA VAL A 156 -65.18 -23.68 -49.53
C VAL A 156 -65.69 -22.40 -50.13
N PHE A 157 -65.11 -21.27 -49.81
CA PHE A 157 -65.50 -19.95 -50.34
C PHE A 157 -65.36 -19.94 -51.88
N LYS A 158 -64.23 -20.34 -52.43
CA LYS A 158 -63.98 -20.42 -53.88
C LYS A 158 -65.00 -21.27 -54.57
N ARG A 159 -65.34 -22.47 -54.03
CA ARG A 159 -66.37 -23.33 -54.56
C ARG A 159 -67.73 -22.68 -54.58
N GLN A 160 -68.13 -21.96 -53.52
CA GLN A 160 -69.40 -21.23 -53.48
C GLN A 160 -69.39 -20.02 -54.43
N GLN A 161 -68.29 -19.33 -54.61
CA GLN A 161 -68.09 -18.25 -55.56
C GLN A 161 -68.31 -18.75 -57.03
N ASP A 162 -67.70 -19.89 -57.39
CA ASP A 162 -67.84 -20.48 -58.69
C ASP A 162 -69.27 -20.93 -58.97
N LEU A 163 -69.97 -21.47 -57.96
CA LEU A 163 -71.35 -21.87 -58.06
C LEU A 163 -72.31 -20.67 -58.12
N ALA A 164 -72.05 -19.58 -57.42
CA ALA A 164 -72.82 -18.36 -57.48
C ALA A 164 -72.77 -17.67 -58.85
N SER A 165 -71.71 -17.81 -59.59
CA SER A 165 -71.54 -17.31 -60.96
C SER A 165 -72.42 -18.14 -62.03
N SER A 166 -72.89 -19.33 -61.67
CA SER A 166 -73.63 -20.25 -62.52
C SER A 166 -75.11 -20.28 -62.25
N VAL A 167 -75.78 -19.32 -61.68
CA VAL A 167 -77.25 -19.18 -61.44
C VAL A 167 -77.85 -20.23 -60.49
N VAL A 168 -77.08 -21.17 -59.89
CA VAL A 168 -77.59 -22.32 -59.15
C VAL A 168 -77.41 -22.17 -57.61
N ALA A 169 -76.56 -21.24 -57.13
CA ALA A 169 -76.27 -21.11 -55.71
C ALA A 169 -77.19 -20.09 -54.99
N SER A 170 -77.59 -20.41 -53.78
CA SER A 170 -78.23 -19.47 -52.82
C SER A 170 -77.26 -18.39 -52.40
N ARG A 171 -77.62 -17.12 -52.45
CA ARG A 171 -76.83 -16.01 -51.90
C ARG A 171 -76.49 -16.24 -50.44
N ALA A 172 -77.36 -16.82 -49.65
CA ALA A 172 -77.14 -17.13 -48.24
C ALA A 172 -75.97 -18.06 -47.98
N THR A 173 -75.74 -19.08 -48.87
CA THR A 173 -74.60 -20.01 -48.74
C THR A 173 -73.27 -19.38 -49.13
N PHE A 174 -73.28 -18.43 -50.07
CA PHE A 174 -72.11 -17.64 -50.41
C PHE A 174 -71.74 -16.66 -49.29
N ASP A 175 -72.76 -15.89 -48.77
CA ASP A 175 -72.56 -14.97 -47.69
C ASP A 175 -72.04 -15.69 -46.41
N GLN A 176 -72.55 -16.94 -46.16
CA GLN A 176 -72.06 -17.76 -45.04
C GLN A 176 -70.61 -18.21 -45.25
N ALA A 177 -70.23 -18.66 -46.45
CA ALA A 177 -68.89 -19.10 -46.77
C ALA A 177 -67.89 -17.89 -46.67
N GLN A 178 -68.32 -16.72 -47.10
CA GLN A 178 -67.52 -15.47 -46.94
C GLN A 178 -67.34 -15.12 -45.44
N HIS A 179 -68.41 -15.15 -44.66
CA HIS A 179 -68.36 -14.89 -43.21
C HIS A 179 -67.42 -15.86 -42.50
N ASP A 180 -67.54 -17.17 -42.84
CA ASP A 180 -66.72 -18.24 -42.25
C ASP A 180 -65.21 -18.05 -42.55
N LEU A 181 -64.87 -17.66 -43.78
CA LEU A 181 -63.49 -17.38 -44.22
C LEU A 181 -62.96 -16.14 -43.39
N VAL A 182 -63.75 -15.04 -43.32
CA VAL A 182 -63.37 -13.87 -42.53
C VAL A 182 -63.21 -14.23 -41.04
N ALA A 183 -64.10 -15.03 -40.50
CA ALA A 183 -64.02 -15.49 -39.11
C ALA A 183 -62.74 -16.33 -38.86
N ALA A 184 -62.38 -17.22 -39.81
CA ALA A 184 -61.13 -17.99 -39.73
C ALA A 184 -59.90 -17.09 -39.82
N GLN A 185 -59.88 -16.06 -40.70
CA GLN A 185 -58.79 -15.07 -40.79
C GLN A 185 -58.66 -14.27 -39.50
N GLN A 186 -59.76 -13.89 -38.87
CA GLN A 186 -59.76 -13.20 -37.56
C GLN A 186 -59.21 -14.10 -36.47
N LYS A 187 -59.49 -15.39 -36.43
CA LYS A 187 -58.88 -16.34 -35.49
C LYS A 187 -57.38 -16.40 -35.64
N VAL A 188 -56.82 -16.40 -36.83
CA VAL A 188 -55.38 -16.35 -37.09
C VAL A 188 -54.80 -15.08 -36.55
N SER A 189 -55.45 -13.91 -36.83
CA SER A 189 -54.97 -12.61 -36.29
C SER A 189 -54.93 -12.57 -34.78
N VAL A 190 -55.97 -13.10 -34.12
CA VAL A 190 -56.00 -13.19 -32.62
C VAL A 190 -54.91 -14.12 -32.12
N ALA A 191 -54.74 -15.30 -32.69
CA ALA A 191 -53.69 -16.26 -32.27
C ALA A 191 -52.27 -15.67 -32.49
N GLN A 192 -52.07 -14.93 -33.59
CA GLN A 192 -50.82 -14.26 -33.87
C GLN A 192 -50.51 -13.16 -32.82
N ALA A 193 -51.50 -12.33 -32.50
CA ALA A 193 -51.37 -11.29 -31.46
C ALA A 193 -51.06 -11.93 -30.11
N GLN A 194 -51.70 -13.08 -29.78
CA GLN A 194 -51.41 -13.80 -28.54
C GLN A 194 -49.99 -14.37 -28.52
N ALA A 195 -49.49 -14.95 -29.58
CA ALA A 195 -48.13 -15.42 -29.70
C ALA A 195 -47.11 -14.30 -29.60
N GLN A 196 -47.41 -13.14 -30.22
CA GLN A 196 -46.56 -11.93 -30.10
C GLN A 196 -46.53 -11.40 -28.65
N ALA A 197 -47.66 -11.37 -27.95
CA ALA A 197 -47.70 -10.96 -26.56
C ALA A 197 -46.86 -11.87 -25.64
N MET A 198 -46.92 -13.18 -25.85
CA MET A 198 -46.07 -14.14 -25.12
C MET A 198 -44.58 -14.00 -25.49
N LEU A 199 -44.27 -13.72 -26.75
CA LEU A 199 -42.90 -13.44 -27.19
C LEU A 199 -42.32 -12.17 -26.52
N ALA A 200 -43.12 -11.13 -26.44
CA ALA A 200 -42.70 -9.89 -25.76
C ALA A 200 -42.34 -10.13 -24.27
N GLN A 201 -43.09 -11.03 -23.58
CA GLN A 201 -42.76 -11.40 -22.19
C GLN A 201 -41.42 -12.13 -22.06
N LEU A 202 -40.96 -12.81 -23.15
CA LEU A 202 -39.66 -13.47 -23.23
C LEU A 202 -38.53 -12.54 -23.72
N GLY A 203 -38.78 -11.23 -23.84
CA GLY A 203 -37.78 -10.27 -24.32
C GLY A 203 -37.55 -10.30 -25.83
N ASN A 204 -38.53 -10.80 -26.59
CA ASN A 204 -38.54 -10.95 -28.08
C ASN A 204 -37.53 -11.98 -28.64
N ASP A 205 -36.93 -12.82 -27.79
CA ASP A 205 -36.08 -13.92 -28.24
C ASP A 205 -36.61 -15.27 -27.72
N PRO A 206 -37.29 -16.05 -28.56
CA PRO A 206 -37.90 -17.32 -28.17
C PRO A 206 -36.88 -18.43 -27.92
N LYS A 207 -35.64 -18.26 -28.35
CA LYS A 207 -34.54 -19.25 -28.21
C LYS A 207 -33.55 -18.86 -27.13
N GLN A 208 -33.77 -17.74 -26.46
CA GLN A 208 -32.88 -17.26 -25.41
C GLN A 208 -32.79 -18.31 -24.30
N PRO A 209 -31.56 -18.75 -23.91
CA PRO A 209 -31.36 -19.57 -22.71
C PRO A 209 -31.95 -18.91 -21.48
N VAL A 210 -32.45 -19.72 -20.54
CA VAL A 210 -33.03 -19.19 -19.27
C VAL A 210 -32.03 -18.31 -18.53
N GLU A 211 -30.76 -18.68 -18.58
CA GLU A 211 -29.64 -18.00 -17.95
C GLU A 211 -29.42 -16.58 -18.50
N ASP A 212 -29.81 -16.34 -19.74
CA ASP A 212 -29.69 -15.03 -20.40
C ASP A 212 -30.87 -14.10 -20.13
N ASN A 213 -31.95 -14.63 -19.59
CA ASN A 213 -33.14 -13.83 -19.24
C ASN A 213 -32.78 -12.76 -18.20
N PRO A 214 -33.18 -11.49 -18.36
CA PRO A 214 -32.85 -10.41 -17.43
C PRO A 214 -33.25 -10.69 -15.98
N PHE A 215 -34.41 -11.29 -15.76
CA PHE A 215 -34.89 -11.65 -14.41
C PHE A 215 -34.05 -12.74 -13.79
N HIS A 216 -33.63 -13.73 -14.57
CA HIS A 216 -32.74 -14.78 -14.09
C HIS A 216 -31.34 -14.20 -13.75
N LYS A 217 -30.78 -13.32 -14.61
CA LYS A 217 -29.52 -12.63 -14.33
C LYS A 217 -29.60 -11.80 -13.05
N GLN A 218 -30.70 -11.10 -12.82
CA GLN A 218 -30.92 -10.34 -11.59
C GLN A 218 -30.96 -11.24 -10.36
N ALA A 219 -31.72 -12.35 -10.42
CA ALA A 219 -31.80 -13.30 -9.32
C ALA A 219 -30.43 -13.99 -9.06
N LYS A 220 -29.69 -14.30 -10.12
CA LYS A 220 -28.33 -14.84 -10.01
C LYS A 220 -27.37 -13.84 -9.35
N ALA A 221 -27.43 -12.56 -9.70
CA ALA A 221 -26.61 -11.53 -9.08
C ALA A 221 -26.89 -11.43 -7.57
N ALA A 222 -28.14 -11.63 -7.13
CA ALA A 222 -28.48 -11.68 -5.70
C ALA A 222 -27.87 -12.91 -4.99
N VAL A 223 -27.81 -14.07 -5.67
CA VAL A 223 -27.13 -15.27 -5.16
C VAL A 223 -25.62 -15.02 -5.07
N ASP A 224 -25.02 -14.44 -6.09
CA ASP A 224 -23.58 -14.14 -6.10
C ASP A 224 -23.21 -13.10 -5.04
N ALA A 225 -24.10 -12.15 -4.70
CA ALA A 225 -23.91 -11.20 -3.60
C ALA A 225 -23.98 -11.92 -2.24
N ALA A 226 -25.01 -12.70 -1.97
CA ALA A 226 -25.14 -13.44 -0.71
C ALA A 226 -24.02 -14.47 -0.51
N GLN A 227 -23.50 -15.05 -1.59
CA GLN A 227 -22.35 -15.95 -1.55
C GLN A 227 -21.05 -15.21 -1.16
N ARG A 228 -20.83 -13.98 -1.68
CA ARG A 228 -19.72 -13.14 -1.24
C ARG A 228 -19.84 -12.79 0.23
N ASP A 229 -21.00 -12.31 0.66
CA ASP A 229 -21.26 -11.97 2.05
C ASP A 229 -20.95 -13.15 2.99
N LEU A 230 -21.33 -14.37 2.58
CA LEU A 230 -20.98 -15.59 3.32
C LEU A 230 -19.48 -15.87 3.31
N ASN A 231 -18.79 -15.68 2.19
CA ASN A 231 -17.34 -15.86 2.12
C ASN A 231 -16.61 -14.85 2.99
N ASP A 232 -17.11 -13.62 3.06
CA ASP A 232 -16.52 -12.51 3.82
C ASP A 232 -16.73 -12.65 5.34
N THR A 233 -17.52 -13.66 5.77
CA THR A 233 -17.56 -14.06 7.20
C THR A 233 -16.25 -14.71 7.66
N VAL A 234 -15.38 -15.16 6.74
CA VAL A 234 -14.09 -15.78 7.03
C VAL A 234 -12.98 -14.83 6.59
N VAL A 235 -12.45 -14.08 7.54
CA VAL A 235 -11.39 -13.11 7.26
C VAL A 235 -10.03 -13.78 7.24
N ARG A 236 -9.28 -13.52 6.18
CA ARG A 236 -7.97 -14.13 5.91
C ARG A 236 -6.88 -13.09 5.79
N ALA A 237 -5.64 -13.51 6.07
CA ALA A 237 -4.47 -12.67 5.91
C ALA A 237 -4.24 -12.28 4.42
N PRO A 238 -4.15 -10.99 4.08
CA PRO A 238 -3.90 -10.53 2.71
C PRO A 238 -2.45 -10.72 2.26
N PHE A 239 -1.51 -10.78 3.19
CA PHE A 239 -0.07 -10.99 2.98
C PHE A 239 0.56 -11.70 4.19
N ASP A 240 1.83 -12.12 4.05
CA ASP A 240 2.62 -12.72 5.13
C ASP A 240 3.02 -11.66 6.15
N GLY A 241 2.90 -11.98 7.45
CA GLY A 241 3.23 -11.01 8.47
C GLY A 241 2.90 -11.45 9.89
N ILE A 242 2.95 -10.50 10.80
CA ILE A 242 2.70 -10.71 12.23
C ILE A 242 1.43 -9.96 12.63
N VAL A 243 0.50 -10.66 13.26
CA VAL A 243 -0.70 -10.04 13.83
C VAL A 243 -0.39 -9.39 15.17
N THR A 244 -1.02 -8.25 15.44
CA THR A 244 -0.83 -7.50 16.68
C THR A 244 -2.14 -6.91 17.17
N ASN A 245 -2.26 -6.76 18.49
CA ASN A 245 -3.46 -6.24 19.17
C ASN A 245 -4.70 -7.15 18.97
N VAL A 246 -4.49 -8.45 18.89
CA VAL A 246 -5.56 -9.44 18.68
C VAL A 246 -6.55 -9.45 19.84
N ASP A 247 -6.11 -9.19 21.06
CA ASP A 247 -6.94 -9.15 22.27
C ASP A 247 -8.06 -8.09 22.23
N SER A 248 -7.96 -7.12 21.28
CA SER A 248 -9.03 -6.14 21.06
C SER A 248 -10.28 -6.75 20.42
N LEU A 249 -10.17 -7.93 19.79
CA LEU A 249 -11.26 -8.65 19.16
C LEU A 249 -11.57 -9.91 19.94
N GLN A 250 -12.68 -9.91 20.68
CA GLN A 250 -13.09 -11.05 21.49
C GLN A 250 -14.22 -11.83 20.86
N VAL A 251 -14.22 -13.16 21.08
CA VAL A 251 -15.32 -14.04 20.68
C VAL A 251 -16.61 -13.57 21.34
N GLY A 252 -17.68 -13.47 20.55
CA GLY A 252 -18.99 -12.94 21.00
C GLY A 252 -19.13 -11.42 20.86
N SER A 253 -18.06 -10.68 20.53
CA SER A 253 -18.18 -9.26 20.22
C SER A 253 -18.83 -9.04 18.86
N TYR A 254 -19.51 -7.90 18.68
CA TYR A 254 -20.11 -7.52 17.40
C TYR A 254 -19.14 -6.61 16.63
N LEU A 255 -18.68 -7.09 15.49
CA LEU A 255 -17.80 -6.33 14.58
C LEU A 255 -18.64 -5.72 13.46
N ARG A 256 -18.46 -4.43 13.21
CA ARG A 256 -19.11 -3.71 12.10
C ARG A 256 -18.24 -3.82 10.85
N ALA A 257 -18.89 -3.81 9.69
CA ALA A 257 -18.19 -3.71 8.41
C ALA A 257 -17.23 -2.52 8.39
N SER A 258 -16.05 -2.72 7.80
CA SER A 258 -14.95 -1.75 7.70
C SER A 258 -14.32 -1.30 9.04
N GLN A 259 -14.75 -1.86 10.16
CA GLN A 259 -14.10 -1.60 11.45
C GLN A 259 -12.94 -2.60 11.64
N PRO A 260 -11.70 -2.13 11.86
CA PRO A 260 -10.59 -3.03 12.12
C PRO A 260 -10.74 -3.70 13.49
N GLY A 261 -10.60 -5.02 13.52
CA GLY A 261 -10.55 -5.79 14.77
C GLY A 261 -9.17 -5.76 15.40
N PHE A 262 -8.12 -5.90 14.60
CA PHE A 262 -6.71 -5.85 14.99
C PHE A 262 -5.85 -5.52 13.76
N SER A 263 -4.53 -5.50 13.90
CA SER A 263 -3.62 -5.12 12.82
C SER A 263 -2.74 -6.29 12.36
N LEU A 264 -2.43 -6.31 11.07
CA LEU A 264 -1.45 -7.19 10.45
C LEU A 264 -0.30 -6.34 9.92
N ILE A 265 0.92 -6.66 10.31
CA ILE A 265 2.16 -5.98 9.93
C ILE A 265 2.97 -6.92 9.07
N SER A 266 3.37 -6.49 7.88
CA SER A 266 4.22 -7.28 6.99
C SER A 266 5.61 -7.46 7.60
N ASP A 267 6.18 -8.65 7.45
CA ASP A 267 7.56 -8.97 7.82
C ASP A 267 8.51 -9.02 6.61
N THR A 268 7.98 -8.91 5.41
CA THR A 268 8.73 -8.96 4.16
C THR A 268 8.87 -7.59 3.48
N ASP A 269 7.89 -6.70 3.66
CA ASP A 269 7.89 -5.36 3.05
C ASP A 269 8.19 -4.30 4.12
N LEU A 270 9.48 -4.25 4.54
CA LEU A 270 9.99 -3.28 5.48
C LEU A 270 10.83 -2.23 4.78
N TRP A 271 10.77 -1.01 5.27
CA TRP A 271 11.63 0.09 4.84
C TRP A 271 12.01 0.96 6.04
N VAL A 272 12.98 1.83 5.84
CA VAL A 272 13.27 2.86 6.83
C VAL A 272 12.75 4.21 6.31
N GLU A 273 11.97 4.87 7.12
CA GLU A 273 11.59 6.25 6.92
C GLU A 273 12.57 7.13 7.69
N ALA A 274 13.40 7.85 6.96
CA ALA A 274 14.38 8.77 7.50
C ALA A 274 13.94 10.20 7.23
N SER A 275 14.13 11.08 8.21
CA SER A 275 13.74 12.49 8.11
C SER A 275 14.94 13.41 8.31
N PRO A 276 15.87 13.49 7.35
CA PRO A 276 17.00 14.41 7.39
C PRO A 276 16.52 15.86 7.30
N LYS A 277 17.39 16.80 7.68
CA LYS A 277 17.15 18.23 7.48
C LYS A 277 17.24 18.58 6.00
N GLU A 278 16.49 19.59 5.56
CA GLU A 278 16.50 20.06 4.15
C GLU A 278 17.91 20.41 3.66
N THR A 279 18.78 20.88 4.55
CA THR A 279 20.17 21.23 4.26
C THR A 279 21.08 20.04 4.03
N GLU A 280 20.68 18.86 4.50
CA GLU A 280 21.42 17.60 4.36
C GLU A 280 21.05 16.86 3.06
N LEU A 281 19.95 17.23 2.41
CA LEU A 281 19.42 16.60 1.21
C LEU A 281 20.01 17.15 -0.11
N THR A 282 20.91 18.13 -0.06
CA THR A 282 21.40 18.86 -1.24
C THR A 282 21.92 17.95 -2.36
N PHE A 283 22.51 16.80 -2.03
CA PHE A 283 23.09 15.85 -2.97
C PHE A 283 22.50 14.45 -2.84
N VAL A 284 21.38 14.32 -2.16
CA VAL A 284 20.67 13.03 -2.00
C VAL A 284 19.70 12.88 -3.16
N GLU A 285 19.82 11.76 -3.89
CA GLU A 285 18.97 11.44 -5.02
C GLU A 285 18.40 10.01 -4.88
N PRO A 286 17.17 9.76 -5.38
CA PRO A 286 16.65 8.39 -5.47
C PRO A 286 17.61 7.47 -6.25
N GLY A 287 17.77 6.25 -5.77
CA GLY A 287 18.67 5.24 -6.35
C GLY A 287 20.06 5.19 -5.72
N GLN A 288 20.44 6.14 -4.86
CA GLN A 288 21.70 6.10 -4.14
C GLN A 288 21.73 4.98 -3.10
N ARG A 289 22.93 4.45 -2.85
CA ARG A 289 23.16 3.43 -1.84
C ARG A 289 23.05 4.05 -0.45
N ALA A 290 22.43 3.30 0.44
CA ALA A 290 22.34 3.66 1.85
C ALA A 290 22.78 2.50 2.72
N THR A 291 23.43 2.82 3.83
CA THR A 291 23.73 1.88 4.90
C THR A 291 22.83 2.24 6.09
N VAL A 292 22.16 1.25 6.62
CA VAL A 292 21.26 1.41 7.76
C VAL A 292 21.77 0.60 8.93
N THR A 293 21.91 1.23 10.06
CA THR A 293 22.21 0.57 11.34
C THR A 293 21.01 0.76 12.26
N VAL A 294 20.64 -0.30 12.98
CA VAL A 294 19.50 -0.29 13.89
C VAL A 294 20.01 -0.45 15.31
N ASP A 295 19.57 0.42 16.22
CA ASP A 295 20.09 0.48 17.59
C ASP A 295 19.96 -0.85 18.36
N THR A 296 18.93 -1.65 18.03
CA THR A 296 18.69 -2.95 18.65
C THR A 296 19.76 -4.00 18.30
N TYR A 297 20.47 -3.83 17.19
CA TYR A 297 21.47 -4.79 16.69
C TYR A 297 22.81 -4.12 16.43
N PRO A 298 23.57 -3.79 17.50
CA PRO A 298 24.87 -3.11 17.36
C PRO A 298 25.83 -3.90 16.48
N GLY A 299 26.45 -3.22 15.51
CA GLY A 299 27.44 -3.83 14.59
C GLY A 299 26.83 -4.62 13.42
N VAL A 300 25.52 -4.60 13.24
CA VAL A 300 24.85 -5.16 12.06
C VAL A 300 24.45 -4.01 11.14
N GLU A 301 24.86 -4.09 9.88
CA GLU A 301 24.53 -3.11 8.86
C GLU A 301 23.60 -3.75 7.82
N TRP A 302 22.54 -3.03 7.45
CA TRP A 302 21.66 -3.39 6.36
C TRP A 302 22.01 -2.52 5.16
N ALA A 303 22.23 -3.16 4.02
CA ALA A 303 22.33 -2.46 2.76
C ALA A 303 20.92 -1.98 2.36
N GLY A 304 20.85 -0.74 1.89
CA GLY A 304 19.63 -0.14 1.43
C GLY A 304 19.83 0.71 0.19
N THR A 305 18.74 1.19 -0.35
CA THR A 305 18.72 2.13 -1.48
C THR A 305 17.67 3.19 -1.21
N VAL A 306 17.99 4.45 -1.47
CA VAL A 306 17.02 5.53 -1.42
C VAL A 306 15.94 5.28 -2.46
N ASP A 307 14.73 4.99 -2.03
CA ASP A 307 13.59 4.68 -2.88
C ASP A 307 12.91 5.96 -3.37
N SER A 308 12.63 6.87 -2.45
CA SER A 308 11.98 8.14 -2.74
C SER A 308 12.25 9.20 -1.68
N ILE A 309 12.10 10.46 -2.08
CA ILE A 309 12.18 11.63 -1.20
C ILE A 309 10.82 12.33 -1.29
N SER A 310 10.24 12.67 -0.13
CA SER A 310 8.95 13.36 -0.08
C SER A 310 9.01 14.72 -0.76
N PRO A 311 7.98 15.11 -1.54
CA PRO A 311 7.93 16.42 -2.17
C PRO A 311 7.62 17.57 -1.19
N ALA A 312 7.34 17.24 0.09
CA ALA A 312 7.00 18.23 1.10
C ALA A 312 7.56 17.84 2.47
N SER A 313 7.75 18.85 3.32
CA SER A 313 8.18 18.63 4.71
C SER A 313 7.06 18.01 5.55
N GLY A 314 7.42 17.30 6.61
CA GLY A 314 6.46 16.70 7.54
C GLY A 314 5.48 17.72 8.15
N SER A 315 5.91 18.97 8.34
CA SER A 315 5.06 20.06 8.84
C SER A 315 3.95 20.47 7.86
N SER A 316 4.14 20.26 6.55
CA SER A 316 3.16 20.58 5.51
C SER A 316 1.94 19.65 5.53
N PHE A 317 2.10 18.44 6.09
CA PHE A 317 1.03 17.44 6.24
C PHE A 317 0.40 17.43 7.64
N SER A 318 0.85 18.32 8.53
CA SER A 318 0.27 18.43 9.88
C SER A 318 -1.15 19.00 9.81
N LEU A 319 -2.07 18.44 10.60
CA LEU A 319 -3.44 18.98 10.80
C LEU A 319 -3.44 20.44 11.29
N LEU A 320 -2.38 20.85 11.98
CA LEU A 320 -2.17 22.23 12.48
C LEU A 320 -0.77 22.67 12.04
N PRO A 321 -0.59 23.18 10.83
CA PRO A 321 0.68 23.73 10.39
C PRO A 321 1.10 24.88 11.34
N ALA A 322 2.35 24.91 11.76
CA ALA A 322 2.88 26.00 12.57
C ALA A 322 2.81 27.31 11.77
N GLN A 323 1.86 28.17 12.10
CA GLN A 323 1.74 29.50 11.52
C GLN A 323 2.47 30.49 12.45
N ASN A 324 3.60 31.01 11.98
CA ASN A 324 4.31 32.11 12.66
C ASN A 324 3.58 33.43 12.35
N THR A 325 2.49 33.71 13.06
CA THR A 325 1.71 34.95 12.92
C THR A 325 2.18 36.07 13.86
N THR A 326 3.13 35.79 14.75
CA THR A 326 3.75 36.79 15.64
C THR A 326 4.88 37.46 14.90
N GLY A 327 5.00 38.78 14.96
CA GLY A 327 5.90 39.65 14.19
C GLY A 327 7.41 39.39 14.23
N ASN A 328 7.84 38.30 14.84
CA ASN A 328 9.24 37.87 14.85
C ASN A 328 9.37 36.57 14.04
N TRP A 329 9.81 36.70 12.77
CA TRP A 329 10.03 35.56 11.88
C TRP A 329 11.38 34.89 12.20
N VAL A 330 11.35 33.60 12.49
CA VAL A 330 12.55 32.75 12.66
C VAL A 330 12.56 31.68 11.59
N LYS A 331 13.63 31.59 10.80
CA LYS A 331 13.83 30.48 9.85
C LYS A 331 14.10 29.20 10.63
N VAL A 332 13.18 28.23 10.54
CA VAL A 332 13.34 26.90 11.11
C VAL A 332 13.64 25.91 9.98
N VAL A 333 14.76 25.19 10.10
CA VAL A 333 15.14 24.14 9.14
C VAL A 333 14.09 23.04 9.18
N GLN A 334 13.51 22.72 8.02
CA GLN A 334 12.50 21.69 7.89
C GLN A 334 13.12 20.30 7.76
N ARG A 335 12.38 19.26 8.14
CA ARG A 335 12.74 17.87 7.90
C ARG A 335 11.90 17.33 6.76
N ILE A 336 12.53 16.64 5.83
CA ILE A 336 11.89 16.08 4.64
C ILE A 336 12.00 14.57 4.74
N PRO A 337 10.86 13.84 4.83
CA PRO A 337 10.88 12.39 4.86
C PRO A 337 11.44 11.80 3.57
N MET A 338 12.26 10.78 3.72
CA MET A 338 12.72 9.93 2.63
C MET A 338 12.53 8.46 3.00
N ARG A 339 12.26 7.64 2.00
CA ARG A 339 12.11 6.21 2.14
C ARG A 339 13.37 5.50 1.65
N VAL A 340 13.90 4.61 2.48
CA VAL A 340 15.03 3.76 2.18
C VAL A 340 14.56 2.31 2.18
N ARG A 341 14.65 1.64 1.05
CA ARG A 341 14.34 0.22 0.90
C ARG A 341 15.51 -0.59 1.42
N LEU A 342 15.22 -1.61 2.24
CA LEU A 342 16.21 -2.47 2.86
C LEU A 342 16.38 -3.79 2.12
N ASP A 343 17.61 -4.31 2.12
CA ASP A 343 17.89 -5.71 1.82
C ASP A 343 17.90 -6.49 3.12
N LEU A 344 16.88 -7.33 3.31
CA LEU A 344 16.67 -8.12 4.53
C LEU A 344 17.37 -9.49 4.49
N SER A 345 18.02 -9.85 3.37
CA SER A 345 18.57 -11.18 3.13
C SER A 345 19.63 -11.56 4.18
N GLY A 346 19.35 -12.61 4.94
CA GLY A 346 20.32 -13.17 5.91
C GLY A 346 20.57 -12.28 7.14
N ARG A 347 19.72 -11.32 7.42
CA ARG A 347 19.84 -10.38 8.55
C ARG A 347 18.81 -10.69 9.64
N PRO A 348 19.05 -10.25 10.89
CA PRO A 348 18.08 -10.37 11.96
C PRO A 348 16.74 -9.69 11.58
N PRO A 349 15.58 -10.21 12.07
CA PRO A 349 14.28 -9.63 11.78
C PRO A 349 14.13 -8.25 12.41
N LEU A 350 13.69 -7.29 11.62
CA LEU A 350 13.38 -5.93 12.06
C LEU A 350 11.92 -5.84 12.51
N ARG A 351 11.66 -4.90 13.42
CA ARG A 351 10.31 -4.59 13.88
C ARG A 351 9.98 -3.13 13.62
N VAL A 352 8.73 -2.86 13.32
CA VAL A 352 8.23 -1.49 13.14
C VAL A 352 8.46 -0.66 14.39
N GLY A 353 8.89 0.59 14.19
CA GLY A 353 9.18 1.52 15.27
C GLY A 353 10.60 1.43 15.86
N MET A 354 11.43 0.47 15.40
CA MET A 354 12.85 0.47 15.79
C MET A 354 13.55 1.72 15.26
N SER A 355 14.34 2.37 16.12
CA SER A 355 15.18 3.49 15.73
C SER A 355 16.37 3.02 14.91
N ALA A 356 16.72 3.81 13.92
CA ALA A 356 17.80 3.51 13.01
C ALA A 356 18.62 4.76 12.70
N VAL A 357 19.86 4.55 12.28
CA VAL A 357 20.70 5.58 11.67
C VAL A 357 20.84 5.21 10.19
N VAL A 358 20.59 6.17 9.34
CA VAL A 358 20.71 6.03 7.89
C VAL A 358 21.89 6.86 7.41
N GLU A 359 22.79 6.22 6.69
CA GLU A 359 23.91 6.85 6.02
C GLU A 359 23.78 6.64 4.52
N VAL A 360 23.61 7.73 3.76
CA VAL A 360 23.48 7.72 2.30
C VAL A 360 24.78 8.14 1.66
N ASP A 361 25.31 7.31 0.78
CA ASP A 361 26.47 7.65 -0.04
C ASP A 361 26.03 8.55 -1.21
N THR A 362 26.30 9.83 -1.07
CA THR A 362 25.97 10.84 -2.09
C THR A 362 26.98 10.89 -3.22
N GLY A 363 28.17 10.28 -3.05
CA GLY A 363 29.28 10.37 -4.01
C GLY A 363 29.84 11.79 -4.19
N HIS A 364 29.34 12.78 -3.44
CA HIS A 364 29.74 14.19 -3.57
C HIS A 364 30.82 14.55 -2.55
N ALA A 365 32.07 14.66 -2.99
CA ALA A 365 33.16 15.14 -2.15
C ALA A 365 33.01 16.65 -1.88
N ARG A 366 33.34 17.09 -0.63
CA ARG A 366 33.23 18.51 -0.21
C ARG A 366 34.03 19.48 -1.09
N GLY A 367 35.07 18.99 -1.75
CA GLY A 367 35.94 19.84 -2.55
C GLY A 367 36.79 20.79 -1.69
N LEU A 368 37.57 21.67 -2.34
CA LEU A 368 38.39 22.67 -1.67
C LEU A 368 37.50 23.74 -0.99
N PRO A 369 37.83 24.20 0.23
CA PRO A 369 37.14 25.32 0.85
C PRO A 369 37.08 26.53 -0.06
N SER A 370 35.98 27.27 -0.04
CA SER A 370 35.74 28.43 -0.92
C SER A 370 36.85 29.50 -0.86
N ALA A 371 37.43 29.69 0.31
CA ALA A 371 38.58 30.60 0.51
C ALA A 371 39.84 30.12 -0.23
N VAL A 372 40.08 28.81 -0.28
CA VAL A 372 41.23 28.22 -1.01
C VAL A 372 40.98 28.25 -2.51
N GLN A 373 39.74 27.97 -2.94
CA GLN A 373 39.31 28.08 -4.34
C GLN A 373 39.48 29.52 -4.84
N ALA A 374 39.00 30.51 -4.08
CA ALA A 374 39.15 31.93 -4.42
C ALA A 374 40.63 32.36 -4.51
N LEU A 375 41.51 31.81 -3.65
CA LEU A 375 42.94 32.06 -3.69
C LEU A 375 43.59 31.43 -4.94
N LEU A 376 43.22 30.19 -5.28
CA LEU A 376 43.70 29.49 -6.45
C LEU A 376 43.22 30.16 -7.77
N ASP A 377 42.01 30.66 -7.79
CA ASP A 377 41.42 31.37 -8.92
C ASP A 377 42.14 32.73 -9.13
N ARG A 378 42.47 33.43 -8.04
CA ARG A 378 43.33 34.64 -8.10
C ARG A 378 44.74 34.32 -8.63
N LEU A 379 45.34 33.20 -8.22
CA LEU A 379 46.66 32.77 -8.68
C LEU A 379 46.65 32.28 -10.13
N ARG A 380 45.52 31.75 -10.61
CA ARG A 380 45.34 31.32 -12.01
C ARG A 380 44.94 32.43 -12.97
N GLY A 381 44.82 33.69 -12.48
CA GLY A 381 44.52 34.86 -13.34
C GLY A 381 43.12 34.84 -13.96
N ARG A 382 42.19 34.05 -13.42
CA ARG A 382 40.76 34.12 -13.78
C ARG A 382 40.11 35.23 -12.95
N HIS A 383 40.07 36.43 -13.53
CA HIS A 383 39.15 37.46 -13.02
C HIS A 383 37.73 37.10 -13.46
N VAL A 384 36.84 36.95 -12.49
CA VAL A 384 35.38 36.98 -12.69
C VAL A 384 34.96 38.44 -12.79
#